data_513108bdcf0b45d4438d2e808602ee2c
#
_entry.id   513108bdcf0b45d4438d2e808602ee2c
#
_cell.length_a   1.000
_cell.length_b   1.000
_cell.length_c   1.000
_cell.angle_alpha   90.00
_cell.angle_beta   90.00
_cell.angle_gamma   90.00
#
_symmetry.space_group_name_H-M   'P 1'
#
loop_
_entity.id
_entity.type
_entity.pdbx_description
1 polymer ?
#
loop_
_entity_poly.entity_id
_entity_poly.type
_entity_poly.pdbx_seq_one_letter_code
_entity_poly.pdbx_strand_id
1 'polypeptide(L)'
;MADFNEYKGVWVFCEQRQGALMSTDFELVSEARKLADELGCEVTGLLLGDNVEGIAKELGGYGADKVMVCDSPLLKDYTTDAYAKVVCDMVNEYKPEVLLIGATNIGRDLGPRCAARLHTGLTADATHLDIDTAKYVEFLKESSTIDLSKQKFDYEDRNLKMTRPAFGGHLMATIICPRFRPQMSTVRPGVMKKAPFDQAKADACQIVKPAFSLTADDIKTEVLSVEK
;
A
#
# COMPACT_ATOMS: atom_id res chain seq x y z
N MET A 1 -7.19 16.76 -18.75
CA MET A 1 -6.75 16.11 -17.50
C MET A 1 -7.17 14.66 -17.59
N ALA A 2 -6.37 13.72 -17.09
CA ALA A 2 -6.81 12.34 -17.02
C ALA A 2 -8.01 12.25 -16.06
N ASP A 3 -9.03 11.49 -16.45
CA ASP A 3 -10.18 11.24 -15.57
C ASP A 3 -9.86 10.03 -14.68
N PHE A 4 -9.79 10.25 -13.39
CA PHE A 4 -9.51 9.21 -12.39
C PHE A 4 -10.74 8.79 -11.59
N ASN A 5 -11.95 9.18 -12.02
CA ASN A 5 -13.20 8.90 -11.29
C ASN A 5 -13.48 7.41 -11.12
N GLU A 6 -12.89 6.57 -11.97
CA GLU A 6 -13.01 5.10 -11.86
C GLU A 6 -12.06 4.48 -10.83
N TYR A 7 -11.02 5.23 -10.39
CA TYR A 7 -10.07 4.75 -9.40
C TYR A 7 -10.55 5.11 -8.00
N LYS A 8 -10.79 4.09 -7.16
CA LYS A 8 -11.33 4.26 -5.81
C LYS A 8 -10.73 3.27 -4.83
N GLY A 9 -10.59 3.73 -3.59
CA GLY A 9 -10.12 2.89 -2.49
C GLY A 9 -8.62 3.02 -2.22
N VAL A 10 -8.27 2.80 -0.98
CA VAL A 10 -6.88 2.73 -0.52
C VAL A 10 -6.54 1.26 -0.29
N TRP A 11 -5.57 0.77 -1.03
CA TRP A 11 -5.12 -0.61 -0.94
C TRP A 11 -3.81 -0.72 -0.21
N VAL A 12 -3.66 -1.80 0.53
CA VAL A 12 -2.42 -2.21 1.18
C VAL A 12 -2.05 -3.60 0.67
N PHE A 13 -0.87 -3.73 0.07
CA PHE A 13 -0.28 -5.04 -0.15
C PHE A 13 0.17 -5.59 1.21
N CYS A 14 -0.47 -6.66 1.65
CA CYS A 14 -0.20 -7.31 2.93
C CYS A 14 0.82 -8.42 2.74
N GLU A 15 1.99 -8.24 3.33
CA GLU A 15 3.09 -9.19 3.25
C GLU A 15 2.88 -10.32 4.26
N GLN A 16 2.90 -11.54 3.79
CA GLN A 16 2.97 -12.71 4.64
C GLN A 16 4.30 -13.45 4.47
N ARG A 17 4.78 -14.05 5.53
CA ARG A 17 5.92 -14.96 5.51
C ARG A 17 5.53 -16.26 6.19
N GLN A 18 5.55 -17.34 5.43
CA GLN A 18 5.20 -18.68 5.93
C GLN A 18 3.83 -18.72 6.65
N GLY A 19 2.83 -18.03 6.08
CA GLY A 19 1.47 -17.97 6.62
C GLY A 19 1.27 -17.04 7.82
N ALA A 20 2.22 -16.16 8.11
CA ALA A 20 2.08 -15.15 9.17
C ALA A 20 2.15 -13.73 8.58
N LEU A 21 1.22 -12.85 8.99
CA LEU A 21 1.24 -11.43 8.64
C LEU A 21 2.41 -10.71 9.30
N MET A 22 2.89 -9.68 8.66
CA MET A 22 3.96 -8.84 9.19
C MET A 22 3.39 -7.66 10.00
N SER A 23 4.12 -7.22 11.03
CA SER A 23 3.70 -6.05 11.82
C SER A 23 3.50 -4.80 10.98
N THR A 24 4.26 -4.67 9.90
CA THR A 24 4.17 -3.57 8.94
C THR A 24 2.79 -3.52 8.26
N ASP A 25 2.14 -4.66 8.06
CA ASP A 25 0.80 -4.69 7.45
C ASP A 25 -0.23 -3.98 8.32
N PHE A 26 -0.15 -4.20 9.64
CA PHE A 26 -1.05 -3.56 10.60
C PHE A 26 -0.83 -2.05 10.70
N GLU A 27 0.43 -1.60 10.60
CA GLU A 27 0.77 -0.19 10.52
C GLU A 27 0.17 0.44 9.26
N LEU A 28 0.36 -0.22 8.10
CA LEU A 28 -0.11 0.28 6.81
C LEU A 28 -1.63 0.28 6.68
N VAL A 29 -2.31 -0.76 7.17
CA VAL A 29 -3.78 -0.80 7.18
C VAL A 29 -4.33 0.32 8.07
N SER A 30 -3.71 0.58 9.23
CA SER A 30 -4.10 1.68 10.11
C SER A 30 -3.89 3.06 9.44
N GLU A 31 -2.79 3.24 8.72
CA GLU A 31 -2.54 4.46 7.96
C GLU A 31 -3.49 4.60 6.76
N ALA A 32 -3.71 3.51 6.03
CA ALA A 32 -4.66 3.46 4.92
C ALA A 32 -6.08 3.86 5.38
N ARG A 33 -6.50 3.48 6.60
CA ARG A 33 -7.80 3.88 7.16
C ARG A 33 -7.92 5.40 7.28
N LYS A 34 -6.88 6.09 7.77
CA LYS A 34 -6.88 7.56 7.83
C LYS A 34 -7.00 8.19 6.45
N LEU A 35 -6.22 7.71 5.49
CA LEU A 35 -6.26 8.23 4.12
C LEU A 35 -7.61 7.96 3.46
N ALA A 36 -8.17 6.78 3.67
CA ALA A 36 -9.47 6.40 3.12
C ALA A 36 -10.63 7.20 3.72
N ASP A 37 -10.58 7.54 5.02
CA ASP A 37 -11.56 8.40 5.66
C ASP A 37 -11.55 9.82 5.05
N GLU A 38 -10.37 10.34 4.70
CA GLU A 38 -10.22 11.63 4.01
C GLU A 38 -10.75 11.59 2.56
N LEU A 39 -10.60 10.44 1.89
CA LEU A 39 -11.11 10.22 0.53
C LEU A 39 -12.58 9.80 0.48
N GLY A 40 -13.17 9.42 1.61
CA GLY A 40 -14.52 8.87 1.68
C GLY A 40 -14.66 7.51 0.98
N CYS A 41 -13.66 6.63 1.12
CA CYS A 41 -13.61 5.35 0.44
C CYS A 41 -13.21 4.19 1.38
N GLU A 42 -13.17 2.98 0.84
CA GLU A 42 -12.82 1.76 1.57
C GLU A 42 -11.31 1.50 1.61
N VAL A 43 -10.89 0.77 2.66
CA VAL A 43 -9.56 0.16 2.75
C VAL A 43 -9.65 -1.31 2.35
N THR A 44 -8.80 -1.71 1.41
CA THR A 44 -8.69 -3.10 0.99
C THR A 44 -7.29 -3.63 1.27
N GLY A 45 -7.17 -4.70 2.04
CA GLY A 45 -5.96 -5.50 2.09
C GLY A 45 -5.87 -6.42 0.89
N LEU A 46 -4.73 -6.48 0.23
CA LEU A 46 -4.43 -7.45 -0.83
C LEU A 46 -3.44 -8.46 -0.28
N LEU A 47 -3.91 -9.69 -0.04
CA LEU A 47 -3.16 -10.77 0.58
C LEU A 47 -2.95 -11.91 -0.41
N LEU A 48 -1.70 -12.21 -0.72
CA LEU A 48 -1.28 -13.28 -1.61
C LEU A 48 -0.56 -14.38 -0.80
N GLY A 49 -0.83 -15.63 -1.12
CA GLY A 49 -0.11 -16.74 -0.48
C GLY A 49 -0.69 -18.12 -0.81
N ASP A 50 -0.35 -19.08 0.02
CA ASP A 50 -0.89 -20.42 0.02
C ASP A 50 -1.53 -20.72 1.37
N ASN A 51 -2.84 -21.03 1.39
CA ASN A 51 -3.64 -21.25 2.60
C ASN A 51 -3.64 -20.05 3.58
N VAL A 52 -3.74 -18.82 3.06
CA VAL A 52 -3.64 -17.58 3.86
C VAL A 52 -4.98 -16.98 4.27
N GLU A 53 -6.11 -17.55 3.87
CA GLU A 53 -7.43 -17.02 4.21
C GLU A 53 -7.66 -16.89 5.72
N GLY A 54 -7.16 -17.84 6.50
CA GLY A 54 -7.37 -17.89 7.94
C GLY A 54 -6.79 -16.68 8.72
N ILE A 55 -5.78 -16.01 8.16
CA ILE A 55 -5.16 -14.83 8.78
C ILE A 55 -5.72 -13.50 8.28
N ALA A 56 -6.55 -13.53 7.22
CA ALA A 56 -6.98 -12.32 6.53
C ALA A 56 -7.84 -11.39 7.41
N LYS A 57 -8.73 -11.94 8.23
CA LYS A 57 -9.63 -11.15 9.09
C LYS A 57 -8.92 -10.28 10.13
N GLU A 58 -7.71 -10.67 10.54
CA GLU A 58 -6.91 -9.89 11.48
C GLU A 58 -6.65 -8.47 10.96
N LEU A 59 -6.48 -8.31 9.65
CA LEU A 59 -6.30 -7.01 9.01
C LEU A 59 -7.50 -6.08 9.22
N GLY A 60 -8.72 -6.62 9.28
CA GLY A 60 -9.93 -5.86 9.59
C GLY A 60 -9.88 -5.19 10.94
N GLY A 61 -9.31 -5.87 11.97
CA GLY A 61 -9.15 -5.33 13.31
C GLY A 61 -8.29 -4.07 13.38
N TYR A 62 -7.49 -3.79 12.35
CA TYR A 62 -6.66 -2.60 12.24
C TYR A 62 -7.20 -1.57 11.24
N GLY A 63 -8.32 -1.85 10.56
CA GLY A 63 -9.02 -0.85 9.76
C GLY A 63 -9.33 -1.24 8.31
N ALA A 64 -9.03 -2.46 7.87
CA ALA A 64 -9.46 -2.93 6.55
C ALA A 64 -10.96 -3.21 6.53
N ASP A 65 -11.68 -2.67 5.55
CA ASP A 65 -13.09 -2.99 5.32
C ASP A 65 -13.25 -4.36 4.66
N LYS A 66 -12.30 -4.69 3.79
CA LYS A 66 -12.23 -5.98 3.11
C LYS A 66 -10.80 -6.43 2.86
N VAL A 67 -10.61 -7.73 2.69
CA VAL A 67 -9.36 -8.33 2.26
C VAL A 67 -9.61 -9.17 1.02
N MET A 68 -8.90 -8.85 -0.05
CA MET A 68 -8.85 -9.66 -1.26
C MET A 68 -7.77 -10.72 -1.07
N VAL A 69 -8.18 -11.97 -1.03
CA VAL A 69 -7.30 -13.13 -0.85
C VAL A 69 -7.08 -13.82 -2.19
N CYS A 70 -5.85 -13.73 -2.67
CA CYS A 70 -5.39 -14.47 -3.85
C CYS A 70 -4.58 -15.69 -3.37
N ASP A 71 -5.26 -16.82 -3.26
CA ASP A 71 -4.73 -18.07 -2.67
C ASP A 71 -4.34 -19.06 -3.75
N SER A 72 -3.07 -19.48 -3.78
CA SER A 72 -2.54 -20.45 -4.72
C SER A 72 -1.25 -21.08 -4.19
N PRO A 73 -1.03 -22.38 -4.38
CA PRO A 73 0.25 -23.02 -4.08
C PRO A 73 1.46 -22.36 -4.78
N LEU A 74 1.23 -21.72 -5.93
CA LEU A 74 2.26 -20.99 -6.68
C LEU A 74 2.66 -19.66 -6.01
N LEU A 75 1.92 -19.22 -5.00
CA LEU A 75 2.19 -18.01 -4.20
C LEU A 75 2.71 -18.34 -2.79
N LYS A 76 3.03 -19.60 -2.51
CA LYS A 76 3.54 -20.04 -1.22
C LYS A 76 4.78 -19.24 -0.80
N ASP A 77 5.76 -19.21 -1.69
CA ASP A 77 6.99 -18.46 -1.50
C ASP A 77 6.98 -17.23 -2.42
N TYR A 78 7.58 -16.13 -1.93
CA TYR A 78 7.67 -14.92 -2.74
C TYR A 78 8.57 -15.13 -3.96
N THR A 79 8.02 -14.87 -5.13
CA THR A 79 8.77 -14.63 -6.36
C THR A 79 8.25 -13.35 -7.02
N THR A 80 9.16 -12.52 -7.51
CA THR A 80 8.79 -11.21 -8.07
C THR A 80 7.80 -11.33 -9.22
N ASP A 81 8.03 -12.28 -10.14
CA ASP A 81 7.19 -12.43 -11.33
C ASP A 81 5.75 -12.83 -11.00
N ALA A 82 5.56 -13.84 -10.14
CA ALA A 82 4.24 -14.31 -9.75
C ALA A 82 3.46 -13.23 -8.99
N TYR A 83 4.08 -12.63 -7.98
CA TYR A 83 3.44 -11.60 -7.15
C TYR A 83 3.13 -10.34 -7.97
N ALA A 84 4.08 -9.86 -8.78
CA ALA A 84 3.86 -8.68 -9.62
C ALA A 84 2.74 -8.92 -10.65
N LYS A 85 2.63 -10.13 -11.21
CA LYS A 85 1.54 -10.47 -12.11
C LYS A 85 0.19 -10.35 -11.41
N VAL A 86 0.00 -11.05 -10.29
CA VAL A 86 -1.28 -11.07 -9.57
C VAL A 86 -1.64 -9.67 -9.06
N VAL A 87 -0.70 -8.96 -8.43
CA VAL A 87 -0.95 -7.58 -7.94
C VAL A 87 -1.37 -6.65 -9.08
N CYS A 88 -0.66 -6.67 -10.21
CA CYS A 88 -0.99 -5.79 -11.32
C CYS A 88 -2.31 -6.17 -11.99
N ASP A 89 -2.63 -7.46 -12.11
CA ASP A 89 -3.92 -7.90 -12.65
C ASP A 89 -5.08 -7.40 -11.75
N MET A 90 -4.96 -7.53 -10.43
CA MET A 90 -5.95 -7.02 -9.47
C MET A 90 -6.08 -5.49 -9.54
N VAL A 91 -4.97 -4.77 -9.60
CA VAL A 91 -4.99 -3.30 -9.73
C VAL A 91 -5.65 -2.85 -11.03
N ASN A 92 -5.38 -3.51 -12.13
CA ASN A 92 -6.00 -3.18 -13.43
C ASN A 92 -7.52 -3.45 -13.43
N GLU A 93 -7.97 -4.50 -12.77
CA GLU A 93 -9.38 -4.87 -12.71
C GLU A 93 -10.17 -3.98 -11.75
N TYR A 94 -9.65 -3.76 -10.53
CA TYR A 94 -10.37 -3.09 -9.45
C TYR A 94 -10.03 -1.62 -9.26
N LYS A 95 -8.99 -1.12 -9.91
CA LYS A 95 -8.61 0.31 -10.02
C LYS A 95 -8.56 1.06 -8.67
N PRO A 96 -7.66 0.69 -7.76
CA PRO A 96 -7.48 1.46 -6.53
C PRO A 96 -6.89 2.85 -6.82
N GLU A 97 -7.29 3.85 -6.02
CA GLU A 97 -6.72 5.20 -6.03
C GLU A 97 -5.29 5.22 -5.51
N VAL A 98 -5.05 4.47 -4.43
CA VAL A 98 -3.77 4.39 -3.72
C VAL A 98 -3.39 2.94 -3.49
N LEU A 99 -2.11 2.61 -3.64
CA LEU A 99 -1.53 1.32 -3.26
C LEU A 99 -0.30 1.53 -2.38
N LEU A 100 -0.40 1.11 -1.12
CA LEU A 100 0.68 1.13 -0.14
C LEU A 100 1.33 -0.24 -0.02
N ILE A 101 2.65 -0.26 0.10
CA ILE A 101 3.47 -1.47 0.24
C ILE A 101 4.49 -1.22 1.36
N GLY A 102 4.75 -2.17 2.23
CA GLY A 102 5.82 -2.03 3.23
C GLY A 102 7.20 -1.97 2.56
N ALA A 103 8.08 -1.07 3.00
CA ALA A 103 9.46 -0.98 2.50
C ALA A 103 10.36 -2.06 3.13
N THR A 104 9.89 -3.28 3.18
CA THR A 104 10.63 -4.49 3.48
C THR A 104 11.50 -4.91 2.29
N ASN A 105 12.29 -5.95 2.42
CA ASN A 105 13.06 -6.48 1.27
C ASN A 105 12.13 -6.90 0.12
N ILE A 106 11.01 -7.57 0.44
CA ILE A 106 9.99 -7.95 -0.55
C ILE A 106 9.34 -6.72 -1.17
N GLY A 107 8.89 -5.77 -0.36
CA GLY A 107 8.20 -4.60 -0.88
C GLY A 107 9.09 -3.66 -1.70
N ARG A 108 10.38 -3.58 -1.38
CA ARG A 108 11.37 -2.82 -2.16
C ARG A 108 11.66 -3.44 -3.53
N ASP A 109 11.48 -4.74 -3.67
CA ASP A 109 11.56 -5.47 -4.93
C ASP A 109 10.24 -5.39 -5.71
N LEU A 110 9.11 -5.73 -5.05
CA LEU A 110 7.79 -5.81 -5.66
C LEU A 110 7.25 -4.44 -6.12
N GLY A 111 7.36 -3.42 -5.27
CA GLY A 111 6.76 -2.11 -5.51
C GLY A 111 7.19 -1.46 -6.82
N PRO A 112 8.50 -1.29 -7.08
CA PRO A 112 8.99 -0.72 -8.34
C PRO A 112 8.62 -1.57 -9.55
N ARG A 113 8.59 -2.89 -9.41
CA ARG A 113 8.20 -3.81 -10.48
C ARG A 113 6.72 -3.62 -10.87
N CYS A 114 5.84 -3.51 -9.87
CA CYS A 114 4.43 -3.22 -10.10
C CYS A 114 4.22 -1.83 -10.71
N ALA A 115 4.87 -0.80 -10.18
CA ALA A 115 4.76 0.56 -10.69
C ALA A 115 5.16 0.65 -12.17
N ALA A 116 6.25 -0.02 -12.57
CA ALA A 116 6.69 -0.08 -13.96
C ALA A 116 5.66 -0.78 -14.86
N ARG A 117 5.07 -1.90 -14.43
CA ARG A 117 4.02 -2.61 -15.20
C ARG A 117 2.72 -1.83 -15.31
N LEU A 118 2.37 -1.07 -14.28
CA LEU A 118 1.15 -0.25 -14.23
C LEU A 118 1.35 1.12 -14.89
N HIS A 119 2.56 1.42 -15.36
CA HIS A 119 2.93 2.72 -15.92
C HIS A 119 2.62 3.90 -15.00
N THR A 120 2.87 3.75 -13.70
CA THR A 120 2.67 4.79 -12.69
C THR A 120 3.96 5.10 -11.95
N GLY A 121 3.92 6.16 -11.10
CA GLY A 121 5.03 6.51 -10.22
C GLY A 121 4.98 5.76 -8.90
N LEU A 122 6.16 5.58 -8.28
CA LEU A 122 6.28 5.05 -6.92
C LEU A 122 7.23 5.93 -6.12
N THR A 123 6.78 6.38 -4.95
CA THR A 123 7.64 7.02 -3.95
C THR A 123 8.19 5.96 -3.02
N ALA A 124 9.52 5.81 -3.01
CA ALA A 124 10.17 4.80 -2.18
C ALA A 124 10.44 5.33 -0.77
N ASP A 125 10.16 4.48 0.23
CA ASP A 125 10.61 4.67 1.61
C ASP A 125 10.00 5.89 2.32
N ALA A 126 8.69 6.13 2.05
CA ALA A 126 7.95 7.21 2.68
C ALA A 126 7.89 7.04 4.21
N THR A 127 7.90 8.17 4.91
CA THR A 127 7.82 8.25 6.36
C THR A 127 6.62 9.05 6.85
N HIS A 128 5.93 9.77 5.94
CA HIS A 128 4.71 10.49 6.22
C HIS A 128 3.81 10.56 4.99
N LEU A 129 2.50 10.46 5.18
CA LEU A 129 1.49 10.43 4.14
C LEU A 129 0.31 11.33 4.50
N ASP A 130 -0.14 12.17 3.56
CA ASP A 130 -1.35 12.98 3.70
C ASP A 130 -2.12 13.04 2.37
N ILE A 131 -3.45 13.05 2.46
CA ILE A 131 -4.35 13.42 1.36
C ILE A 131 -4.76 14.88 1.51
N ASP A 132 -5.23 15.26 2.70
CA ASP A 132 -5.72 16.60 3.00
C ASP A 132 -4.55 17.60 3.04
N THR A 133 -4.66 18.67 2.22
CA THR A 133 -3.62 19.70 2.16
C THR A 133 -3.50 20.49 3.47
N ALA A 134 -4.59 20.68 4.24
CA ALA A 134 -4.50 21.37 5.52
C ALA A 134 -3.67 20.58 6.53
N LYS A 135 -3.87 19.26 6.61
CA LYS A 135 -3.06 18.37 7.45
C LYS A 135 -1.59 18.35 7.02
N TYR A 136 -1.35 18.30 5.71
CA TYR A 136 0.00 18.41 5.18
C TYR A 136 0.68 19.73 5.56
N VAL A 137 -0.04 20.85 5.51
CA VAL A 137 0.49 22.16 5.94
C VAL A 137 0.78 22.19 7.45
N GLU A 138 -0.04 21.55 8.28
CA GLU A 138 0.23 21.39 9.72
C GLU A 138 1.50 20.58 9.95
N PHE A 139 1.63 19.44 9.27
CA PHE A 139 2.86 18.65 9.31
C PHE A 139 4.11 19.47 8.92
N LEU A 140 4.02 20.30 7.88
CA LEU A 140 5.13 21.17 7.47
C LEU A 140 5.49 22.20 8.54
N LYS A 141 4.51 22.77 9.26
CA LYS A 141 4.77 23.70 10.37
C LYS A 141 5.56 23.06 11.50
N GLU A 142 5.30 21.79 11.78
CA GLU A 142 5.93 21.05 12.87
C GLU A 142 7.30 20.47 12.49
N SER A 143 7.44 20.04 11.24
CA SER A 143 8.58 19.23 10.78
C SER A 143 9.56 19.96 9.87
N SER A 144 9.29 21.22 9.49
CA SER A 144 10.05 21.97 8.49
C SER A 144 10.37 23.39 8.93
N THR A 145 11.47 23.93 8.42
CA THR A 145 11.85 25.35 8.58
C THR A 145 11.46 26.22 7.38
N ILE A 146 10.63 25.68 6.46
CA ILE A 146 10.19 26.39 5.26
C ILE A 146 9.30 27.56 5.65
N ASP A 147 9.55 28.73 5.04
CA ASP A 147 8.65 29.89 5.16
C ASP A 147 7.37 29.64 4.36
N LEU A 148 6.34 29.14 5.05
CA LEU A 148 5.06 28.76 4.45
C LEU A 148 4.27 29.98 3.93
N SER A 149 4.58 31.22 4.39
CA SER A 149 3.92 32.44 3.91
C SER A 149 4.21 32.73 2.43
N LYS A 150 5.30 32.17 1.91
CA LYS A 150 5.73 32.31 0.51
C LYS A 150 5.25 31.15 -0.38
N GLN A 151 4.61 30.15 0.21
CA GLN A 151 4.11 28.98 -0.52
C GLN A 151 2.62 29.16 -0.86
N LYS A 152 2.25 28.66 -2.03
CA LYS A 152 0.84 28.58 -2.42
C LYS A 152 0.41 27.11 -2.33
N PHE A 153 -0.62 26.87 -1.55
CA PHE A 153 -1.22 25.56 -1.37
C PHE A 153 -2.59 25.52 -2.03
N ASP A 154 -2.87 24.44 -2.75
CA ASP A 154 -4.20 24.13 -3.25
C ASP A 154 -4.89 23.21 -2.24
N TYR A 155 -5.86 23.74 -1.51
CA TYR A 155 -6.61 23.02 -0.47
C TYR A 155 -7.68 22.09 -1.04
N GLU A 156 -7.97 22.19 -2.34
CA GLU A 156 -8.85 21.26 -3.05
C GLU A 156 -8.09 20.07 -3.64
N ASP A 157 -6.76 20.12 -3.60
CA ASP A 157 -5.92 19.03 -4.09
C ASP A 157 -6.04 17.80 -3.19
N ARG A 158 -6.40 16.66 -3.80
CA ARG A 158 -6.59 15.35 -3.15
C ARG A 158 -5.51 14.34 -3.54
N ASN A 159 -4.43 14.77 -4.17
CA ASN A 159 -3.31 13.89 -4.43
C ASN A 159 -2.63 13.49 -3.12
N LEU A 160 -2.18 12.24 -3.08
CA LEU A 160 -1.38 11.72 -1.96
C LEU A 160 -0.03 12.45 -1.90
N LYS A 161 0.24 13.11 -0.78
CA LYS A 161 1.52 13.75 -0.46
C LYS A 161 2.39 12.72 0.26
N MET A 162 3.42 12.26 -0.40
CA MET A 162 4.31 11.20 0.08
C MET A 162 5.64 11.82 0.48
N THR A 163 5.87 11.98 1.77
CA THR A 163 7.10 12.59 2.29
C THR A 163 8.11 11.52 2.66
N ARG A 164 9.35 11.70 2.20
CA ARG A 164 10.45 10.79 2.44
C ARG A 164 11.75 11.53 2.75
N PRO A 165 12.66 10.95 3.54
CA PRO A 165 14.01 11.47 3.68
C PRO A 165 14.80 11.35 2.38
N ALA A 166 15.60 12.37 2.11
CA ALA A 166 16.51 12.45 0.98
C ALA A 166 17.90 12.89 1.45
N PHE A 167 18.92 12.71 0.61
CA PHE A 167 20.30 13.13 0.90
C PHE A 167 20.79 12.69 2.29
N GLY A 168 20.73 11.40 2.58
CA GLY A 168 21.18 10.86 3.86
C GLY A 168 20.35 11.28 5.08
N GLY A 169 19.11 11.75 4.86
CA GLY A 169 18.20 12.19 5.92
C GLY A 169 18.32 13.67 6.30
N HIS A 170 19.18 14.43 5.61
CA HIS A 170 19.33 15.86 5.87
C HIS A 170 18.21 16.71 5.27
N LEU A 171 17.50 16.19 4.28
CA LEU A 171 16.35 16.84 3.64
C LEU A 171 15.15 15.92 3.63
N MET A 172 13.97 16.53 3.66
CA MET A 172 12.71 15.83 3.41
C MET A 172 12.15 16.25 2.05
N ALA A 173 11.75 15.28 1.23
CA ALA A 173 11.14 15.54 -0.06
C ALA A 173 9.69 15.03 -0.05
N THR A 174 8.75 15.89 -0.44
CA THR A 174 7.36 15.48 -0.65
C THR A 174 7.09 15.33 -2.13
N ILE A 175 6.56 14.19 -2.51
CA ILE A 175 6.34 13.76 -3.89
C ILE A 175 4.84 13.51 -4.06
N ILE A 176 4.31 13.90 -5.20
CA ILE A 176 2.93 13.62 -5.63
C ILE A 176 2.93 12.93 -6.99
N CYS A 177 1.86 12.19 -7.28
CA CYS A 177 1.65 11.52 -8.57
C CYS A 177 0.33 12.00 -9.23
N PRO A 178 0.30 13.23 -9.80
CA PRO A 178 -0.96 13.84 -10.24
C PRO A 178 -1.47 13.32 -11.60
N ARG A 179 -0.69 12.55 -12.34
CA ARG A 179 -1.01 12.16 -13.72
C ARG A 179 -1.27 10.68 -13.94
N PHE A 180 -1.03 9.83 -12.94
CA PHE A 180 -1.14 8.38 -13.05
C PHE A 180 -1.81 7.78 -11.81
N ARG A 181 -2.40 6.60 -11.97
CA ARG A 181 -3.00 5.81 -10.89
C ARG A 181 -2.57 4.34 -11.02
N PRO A 182 -2.54 3.61 -9.91
CA PRO A 182 -2.68 4.11 -8.53
C PRO A 182 -1.52 5.02 -8.14
N GLN A 183 -1.72 5.86 -7.12
CA GLN A 183 -0.63 6.56 -6.44
C GLN A 183 0.07 5.54 -5.53
N MET A 184 1.34 5.27 -5.78
CA MET A 184 2.05 4.18 -5.08
C MET A 184 3.15 4.70 -4.19
N SER A 185 3.28 4.09 -3.02
CA SER A 185 4.39 4.30 -2.12
C SER A 185 4.83 3.00 -1.46
N THR A 186 6.15 2.82 -1.32
CA THR A 186 6.63 1.95 -0.25
C THR A 186 6.82 2.78 1.02
N VAL A 187 6.44 2.23 2.17
CA VAL A 187 6.43 2.92 3.46
C VAL A 187 7.40 2.23 4.41
N ARG A 188 8.25 3.02 5.04
CA ARG A 188 9.26 2.51 5.96
C ARG A 188 8.62 1.79 7.15
N PRO A 189 9.01 0.55 7.49
CA PRO A 189 8.51 -0.14 8.67
C PRO A 189 8.82 0.63 9.97
N GLY A 190 7.90 0.58 10.94
CA GLY A 190 8.06 1.18 12.25
C GLY A 190 7.86 2.70 12.31
N VAL A 191 7.41 3.33 11.22
CA VAL A 191 7.16 4.80 11.21
C VAL A 191 5.68 5.14 11.31
N MET A 192 4.80 4.28 10.83
CA MET A 192 3.35 4.49 10.95
C MET A 192 2.82 3.89 12.25
N LYS A 193 1.90 4.59 12.89
CA LYS A 193 1.35 4.15 14.16
C LYS A 193 0.24 3.12 13.93
N LYS A 194 0.47 1.91 14.43
CA LYS A 194 -0.54 0.86 14.46
C LYS A 194 -1.70 1.25 15.37
N ALA A 195 -2.94 1.14 14.89
CA ALA A 195 -4.14 1.33 15.70
C ALA A 195 -4.30 0.20 16.74
N PRO A 196 -5.03 0.41 17.82
CA PRO A 196 -5.45 -0.69 18.69
C PRO A 196 -6.29 -1.70 17.90
N PHE A 197 -6.12 -2.99 18.19
CA PHE A 197 -6.91 -4.04 17.58
C PHE A 197 -8.37 -3.96 18.04
N ASP A 198 -9.30 -4.04 17.09
CA ASP A 198 -10.75 -4.02 17.32
C ASP A 198 -11.37 -5.31 16.79
N GLN A 199 -11.82 -6.17 17.68
CA GLN A 199 -12.41 -7.46 17.32
C GLN A 199 -13.70 -7.30 16.50
N ALA A 200 -14.53 -6.31 16.80
CA ALA A 200 -15.79 -6.10 16.07
C ALA A 200 -15.51 -5.72 14.59
N LYS A 201 -14.47 -4.94 14.35
CA LYS A 201 -14.03 -4.62 12.98
C LYS A 201 -13.43 -5.84 12.28
N ALA A 202 -12.66 -6.67 12.97
CA ALA A 202 -12.13 -7.90 12.41
C ALA A 202 -13.27 -8.85 11.99
N ASP A 203 -14.31 -8.98 12.83
CA ASP A 203 -15.48 -9.82 12.53
C ASP A 203 -16.30 -9.28 11.37
N ALA A 204 -16.41 -7.96 11.22
CA ALA A 204 -17.12 -7.28 10.14
C ALA A 204 -16.34 -7.27 8.81
N CYS A 205 -15.05 -7.52 8.84
CA CYS A 205 -14.20 -7.49 7.65
C CYS A 205 -14.62 -8.52 6.60
N GLN A 206 -14.83 -8.05 5.39
CA GLN A 206 -15.23 -8.89 4.27
C GLN A 206 -14.03 -9.60 3.66
N ILE A 207 -14.15 -10.92 3.43
CA ILE A 207 -13.14 -11.69 2.68
C ILE A 207 -13.65 -11.88 1.26
N VAL A 208 -12.88 -11.39 0.30
CA VAL A 208 -13.17 -11.48 -1.14
C VAL A 208 -12.14 -12.39 -1.79
N LYS A 209 -12.59 -13.35 -2.56
CA LYS A 209 -11.74 -14.25 -3.35
C LYS A 209 -11.91 -13.92 -4.83
N PRO A 210 -11.11 -12.99 -5.38
CA PRO A 210 -11.19 -12.66 -6.79
C PRO A 210 -10.69 -13.82 -7.64
N ALA A 211 -11.24 -13.95 -8.84
CA ALA A 211 -10.65 -14.83 -9.83
C ALA A 211 -9.34 -14.21 -10.33
N PHE A 212 -8.28 -15.01 -10.46
CA PHE A 212 -7.03 -14.60 -11.07
C PHE A 212 -6.40 -15.75 -11.84
N SER A 213 -5.55 -15.45 -12.79
CA SER A 213 -4.84 -16.44 -13.59
C SER A 213 -3.36 -16.41 -13.24
N LEU A 214 -2.85 -17.53 -12.75
CA LEU A 214 -1.43 -17.73 -12.50
C LEU A 214 -1.07 -19.18 -12.85
N THR A 215 -0.05 -19.35 -13.65
CA THR A 215 0.47 -20.66 -14.07
C THR A 215 1.95 -20.78 -13.72
N ALA A 216 2.48 -22.00 -13.74
CA ALA A 216 3.92 -22.23 -13.53
C ALA A 216 4.78 -21.50 -14.58
N ASP A 217 4.27 -21.28 -15.79
CA ASP A 217 4.98 -20.58 -16.86
C ASP A 217 5.17 -19.08 -16.58
N ASP A 218 4.36 -18.49 -15.67
CA ASP A 218 4.49 -17.12 -15.24
C ASP A 218 5.67 -16.92 -14.27
N ILE A 219 6.21 -18.02 -13.70
CA ILE A 219 7.27 -18.00 -12.69
C ILE A 219 8.59 -18.36 -13.36
N LYS A 220 9.58 -17.45 -13.26
CA LYS A 220 10.88 -17.60 -13.90
C LYS A 220 12.00 -18.01 -12.95
N THR A 221 11.69 -18.11 -11.67
CA THR A 221 12.66 -18.46 -10.60
C THR A 221 12.08 -19.53 -9.71
N GLU A 222 12.94 -20.39 -9.18
CA GLU A 222 12.59 -21.44 -8.22
C GLU A 222 13.22 -21.14 -6.87
N VAL A 223 12.42 -21.23 -5.80
CA VAL A 223 12.94 -21.13 -4.42
C VAL A 223 13.40 -22.50 -3.98
N LEU A 224 14.71 -22.69 -3.88
CA LEU A 224 15.31 -23.97 -3.51
C LEU A 224 15.29 -24.20 -2.00
N SER A 225 15.48 -23.17 -1.19
CA SER A 225 15.45 -23.24 0.26
C SER A 225 15.10 -21.89 0.88
N VAL A 226 14.49 -21.92 2.06
CA VAL A 226 14.26 -20.73 2.89
C VAL A 226 14.90 -21.02 4.24
N GLU A 227 15.92 -20.24 4.61
CA GLU A 227 16.58 -20.29 5.91
C GLU A 227 16.04 -19.17 6.80
N LYS A 228 15.86 -19.48 8.12
CA LYS A 228 15.36 -18.53 9.12
C LYS A 228 16.51 -17.87 9.86
#